data_03a1e8921f59902d16301a6518ad53dc
#
_entry.id   03a1e8921f59902d16301a6518ad53dc
#
_cell.length_a   1.000
_cell.length_b   1.000
_cell.length_c   1.000
_cell.angle_alpha   90.00
_cell.angle_beta   90.00
_cell.angle_gamma   90.00
#
_symmetry.space_group_name_H-M   'P 1'
#
loop_
_entity.id
_entity.type
_entity.pdbx_description
1 polymer ?
#
loop_
_entity_poly.entity_id
_entity_poly.type
_entity_poly.pdbx_seq_one_letter_code
_entity_poly.pdbx_strand_id
1 'polypeptide(L)'
;MVVLVALTSEVAAETEAARVDAMVDGLPQLAKIERGRARVTVHGAVARAKQREVVAVADQVIADVARRFTAKTGDPHAEIRLCLLPDDTRYREAVGAFDGSSPSDWGFYRPDLRVAIANLGASIGNLRHELVHPLIGDDFPRIPAWLNEGIAALYGTAKWNGKRFEFLVNYRLRDLQRAIKDGTLPTIAELARSTDADVRGDRAMTFYAMARYVLLFVEQQGKLSQLYAELRGAKDKAAHEAILTSYVDGAKFVAWASKLRR
;
A
#
# COMPACT_ATOMS: atom_id res chain seq x y z
N MET A 1 -34.58 20.17 -5.72
CA MET A 1 -33.26 20.57 -5.16
C MET A 1 -32.27 19.41 -5.08
N VAL A 2 -32.72 18.15 -4.99
CA VAL A 2 -31.83 16.96 -4.91
C VAL A 2 -31.17 16.62 -6.28
N VAL A 3 -31.86 16.89 -7.40
CA VAL A 3 -31.34 16.57 -8.75
C VAL A 3 -30.16 17.47 -9.18
N LEU A 4 -30.12 18.74 -8.71
CA LEU A 4 -29.04 19.68 -9.09
C LEU A 4 -27.70 19.37 -8.40
N VAL A 5 -27.74 18.79 -7.20
CA VAL A 5 -26.51 18.38 -6.47
C VAL A 5 -25.88 17.14 -7.08
N ALA A 6 -26.71 16.18 -7.57
CA ALA A 6 -26.21 15.00 -8.25
C ALA A 6 -25.54 15.32 -9.60
N LEU A 7 -26.15 16.25 -10.37
CA LEU A 7 -25.56 16.68 -11.65
C LEU A 7 -24.25 17.44 -11.49
N THR A 8 -24.10 18.26 -10.45
CA THR A 8 -22.82 18.95 -10.19
C THR A 8 -21.72 17.99 -9.73
N SER A 9 -22.07 16.94 -8.99
CA SER A 9 -21.13 15.90 -8.56
C SER A 9 -20.61 15.04 -9.73
N GLU A 10 -21.48 14.64 -10.65
CA GLU A 10 -21.09 13.87 -11.85
C GLU A 10 -20.20 14.69 -12.79
N VAL A 11 -20.52 15.94 -13.05
CA VAL A 11 -19.72 16.81 -13.90
C VAL A 11 -18.34 17.09 -13.28
N ALA A 12 -18.24 17.28 -11.95
CA ALA A 12 -16.96 17.46 -11.27
C ALA A 12 -16.09 16.20 -11.34
N ALA A 13 -16.68 15.02 -11.14
CA ALA A 13 -15.98 13.73 -11.24
C ALA A 13 -15.48 13.45 -12.66
N GLU A 14 -16.26 13.72 -13.69
CA GLU A 14 -15.87 13.62 -15.09
C GLU A 14 -14.70 14.57 -15.41
N THR A 15 -14.75 15.78 -14.92
CA THR A 15 -13.66 16.76 -15.12
C THR A 15 -12.36 16.32 -14.45
N GLU A 16 -12.41 15.73 -13.23
CA GLU A 16 -11.24 15.17 -12.58
C GLU A 16 -10.64 14.02 -13.40
N ALA A 17 -11.45 13.06 -13.81
CA ALA A 17 -11.00 11.92 -14.60
C ALA A 17 -10.31 12.38 -15.89
N ALA A 18 -10.87 13.37 -16.58
CA ALA A 18 -10.28 13.92 -17.81
C ALA A 18 -8.91 14.61 -17.54
N ARG A 19 -8.78 15.35 -16.44
CA ARG A 19 -7.49 15.96 -16.05
C ARG A 19 -6.44 14.89 -15.69
N VAL A 20 -6.85 13.86 -14.96
CA VAL A 20 -5.96 12.76 -14.59
C VAL A 20 -5.53 11.96 -15.80
N ASP A 21 -6.44 11.67 -16.74
CA ASP A 21 -6.09 11.02 -18.00
C ASP A 21 -5.09 11.86 -18.81
N ALA A 22 -5.32 13.15 -18.96
CA ALA A 22 -4.38 14.06 -19.63
C ALA A 22 -3.00 14.11 -18.92
N MET A 23 -2.97 14.09 -17.59
CA MET A 23 -1.73 14.03 -16.82
C MET A 23 -0.97 12.72 -17.08
N VAL A 24 -1.67 11.56 -17.07
CA VAL A 24 -1.06 10.25 -17.34
C VAL A 24 -0.53 10.18 -18.76
N ASP A 25 -1.33 10.61 -19.74
CA ASP A 25 -0.98 10.59 -21.17
C ASP A 25 0.19 11.53 -21.48
N GLY A 26 0.35 12.59 -20.71
CA GLY A 26 1.51 13.49 -20.78
C GLY A 26 2.82 12.89 -20.25
N LEU A 27 2.77 11.76 -19.55
CA LEU A 27 3.97 11.05 -19.06
C LEU A 27 4.41 9.98 -20.06
N PRO A 28 5.73 9.86 -20.35
CA PRO A 28 6.26 8.76 -21.15
C PRO A 28 5.84 7.40 -20.59
N GLN A 29 5.29 6.53 -21.44
CA GLN A 29 5.08 5.14 -21.07
C GLN A 29 6.41 4.40 -21.08
N LEU A 30 6.78 3.81 -19.94
CA LEU A 30 8.03 3.09 -19.74
C LEU A 30 7.91 1.60 -20.01
N ALA A 31 6.77 1.00 -19.59
CA ALA A 31 6.51 -0.44 -19.73
C ALA A 31 5.02 -0.78 -19.59
N LYS A 32 4.64 -1.95 -20.14
CA LYS A 32 3.45 -2.71 -19.76
C LYS A 32 3.90 -4.01 -19.13
N ILE A 33 3.36 -4.32 -17.95
CA ILE A 33 3.71 -5.52 -17.18
C ILE A 33 2.44 -6.32 -16.92
N GLU A 34 2.46 -7.57 -17.35
CA GLU A 34 1.37 -8.52 -17.09
C GLU A 34 1.92 -9.72 -16.34
N ARG A 35 1.39 -9.99 -15.14
CA ARG A 35 1.77 -11.12 -14.28
C ARG A 35 0.55 -11.71 -13.60
N GLY A 36 0.23 -12.95 -13.93
CA GLY A 36 -1.00 -13.57 -13.43
C GLY A 36 -2.22 -12.74 -13.81
N ARG A 37 -2.96 -12.23 -12.82
CA ARG A 37 -4.13 -11.38 -13.03
C ARG A 37 -3.81 -9.87 -13.08
N ALA A 38 -2.61 -9.47 -12.69
CA ALA A 38 -2.22 -8.06 -12.64
C ALA A 38 -1.85 -7.54 -14.03
N ARG A 39 -2.37 -6.36 -14.36
CA ARG A 39 -2.03 -5.56 -15.55
C ARG A 39 -1.62 -4.18 -15.09
N VAL A 40 -0.39 -3.79 -15.33
CA VAL A 40 0.16 -2.51 -14.91
C VAL A 40 0.86 -1.83 -16.07
N THR A 41 0.44 -0.61 -16.38
CA THR A 41 1.17 0.28 -17.29
C THR A 41 1.97 1.27 -16.46
N VAL A 42 3.28 1.28 -16.67
CA VAL A 42 4.21 2.17 -15.97
C VAL A 42 4.46 3.41 -16.81
N HIS A 43 4.14 4.57 -16.25
CA HIS A 43 4.40 5.89 -16.83
C HIS A 43 5.39 6.64 -15.94
N GLY A 44 6.20 7.56 -16.53
CA GLY A 44 7.04 8.40 -15.69
C GLY A 44 8.01 9.28 -16.42
N ALA A 45 8.24 10.46 -15.87
CA ALA A 45 9.25 11.43 -16.34
C ALA A 45 10.64 11.10 -15.75
N VAL A 46 11.01 9.82 -15.75
CA VAL A 46 12.24 9.31 -15.12
C VAL A 46 13.42 9.39 -16.08
N ALA A 47 14.57 9.84 -15.59
CA ALA A 47 15.81 9.89 -16.38
C ALA A 47 16.14 8.52 -17.00
N ARG A 48 16.54 8.54 -18.28
CA ARG A 48 16.77 7.31 -19.07
C ARG A 48 17.65 6.26 -18.37
N ALA A 49 18.66 6.72 -17.62
CA ALA A 49 19.55 5.83 -16.87
C ALA A 49 18.84 5.05 -15.77
N LYS A 50 17.73 5.57 -15.21
CA LYS A 50 16.96 4.92 -14.14
C LYS A 50 15.72 4.15 -14.62
N GLN A 51 15.32 4.31 -15.89
CA GLN A 51 14.09 3.69 -16.40
C GLN A 51 14.08 2.15 -16.21
N ARG A 52 15.19 1.49 -16.54
CA ARG A 52 15.32 0.03 -16.38
C ARG A 52 15.18 -0.39 -14.91
N GLU A 53 15.75 0.38 -13.99
CA GLU A 53 15.69 0.10 -12.56
C GLU A 53 14.24 0.17 -12.06
N VAL A 54 13.54 1.27 -12.35
CA VAL A 54 12.15 1.46 -11.85
C VAL A 54 11.19 0.44 -12.44
N VAL A 55 11.35 0.09 -13.72
CA VAL A 55 10.54 -0.97 -14.37
C VAL A 55 10.83 -2.34 -13.76
N ALA A 56 12.10 -2.66 -13.51
CA ALA A 56 12.47 -3.91 -12.85
C ALA A 56 11.91 -3.99 -11.43
N VAL A 57 11.94 -2.89 -10.66
CA VAL A 57 11.36 -2.85 -9.31
C VAL A 57 9.84 -3.05 -9.37
N ALA A 58 9.15 -2.42 -10.32
CA ALA A 58 7.71 -2.62 -10.50
C ALA A 58 7.38 -4.09 -10.82
N ASP A 59 8.09 -4.70 -11.76
CA ASP A 59 7.93 -6.13 -12.12
C ASP A 59 8.20 -7.06 -10.93
N GLN A 60 9.24 -6.78 -10.13
CA GLN A 60 9.56 -7.54 -8.93
C GLN A 60 8.45 -7.46 -7.88
N VAL A 61 7.86 -6.27 -7.66
CA VAL A 61 6.72 -6.09 -6.73
C VAL A 61 5.53 -6.89 -7.20
N ILE A 62 5.14 -6.76 -8.48
CA ILE A 62 4.01 -7.47 -9.06
C ILE A 62 4.19 -8.99 -8.92
N ALA A 63 5.37 -9.49 -9.28
CA ALA A 63 5.68 -10.92 -9.20
C ALA A 63 5.65 -11.44 -7.74
N ASP A 64 6.20 -10.68 -6.79
CA ASP A 64 6.26 -11.11 -5.39
C ASP A 64 4.89 -11.05 -4.70
N VAL A 65 4.09 -10.00 -4.96
CA VAL A 65 2.71 -9.87 -4.47
C VAL A 65 1.84 -10.98 -5.06
N ALA A 66 1.92 -11.22 -6.37
CA ALA A 66 1.18 -12.30 -7.01
C ALA A 66 1.50 -13.67 -6.42
N ARG A 67 2.76 -13.92 -6.08
CA ARG A 67 3.20 -15.18 -5.48
C ARG A 67 2.75 -15.34 -4.03
N ARG A 68 2.74 -14.25 -3.23
CA ARG A 68 2.49 -14.29 -1.79
C ARG A 68 1.03 -14.18 -1.42
N PHE A 69 0.27 -13.35 -2.12
CA PHE A 69 -1.01 -12.84 -1.66
C PHE A 69 -2.16 -13.12 -2.60
N THR A 70 -1.99 -13.02 -3.92
CA THR A 70 -3.12 -13.04 -4.82
C THR A 70 -3.55 -14.45 -5.22
N ALA A 71 -4.83 -14.61 -5.55
CA ALA A 71 -5.36 -15.83 -6.13
C ALA A 71 -4.68 -16.12 -7.47
N LYS A 72 -4.32 -17.38 -7.70
CA LYS A 72 -3.57 -17.80 -8.91
C LYS A 72 -4.44 -17.90 -10.15
N THR A 73 -5.76 -17.99 -9.98
CA THR A 73 -6.74 -18.24 -11.06
C THR A 73 -7.80 -17.15 -11.06
N GLY A 74 -8.43 -16.94 -12.19
CA GLY A 74 -9.49 -15.95 -12.44
C GLY A 74 -9.11 -14.99 -13.56
N ASP A 75 -10.10 -14.17 -13.96
CA ASP A 75 -9.91 -13.20 -15.03
C ASP A 75 -8.87 -12.13 -14.66
N PRO A 76 -8.15 -11.58 -15.64
CA PRO A 76 -7.27 -10.45 -15.42
C PRO A 76 -8.04 -9.26 -14.83
N HIS A 77 -7.40 -8.57 -13.89
CA HIS A 77 -7.93 -7.33 -13.34
C HIS A 77 -7.87 -6.19 -14.38
N ALA A 78 -8.66 -5.15 -14.17
CA ALA A 78 -8.55 -3.94 -14.95
C ALA A 78 -7.15 -3.32 -14.80
N GLU A 79 -6.70 -2.59 -15.82
CA GLU A 79 -5.37 -2.01 -15.87
C GLU A 79 -5.14 -1.01 -14.74
N ILE A 80 -3.99 -1.06 -14.13
CA ILE A 80 -3.48 -0.10 -13.15
C ILE A 80 -2.48 0.80 -13.88
N ARG A 81 -2.62 2.10 -13.75
CA ARG A 81 -1.67 3.09 -14.26
C ARG A 81 -0.76 3.55 -13.13
N LEU A 82 0.51 3.16 -13.18
CA LEU A 82 1.52 3.57 -12.22
C LEU A 82 2.31 4.75 -12.74
N CYS A 83 2.19 5.93 -12.11
CA CYS A 83 2.86 7.16 -12.48
C CYS A 83 4.04 7.45 -11.55
N LEU A 84 5.23 7.54 -12.12
CA LEU A 84 6.49 7.71 -11.40
C LEU A 84 7.04 9.12 -11.62
N LEU A 85 7.03 9.95 -10.58
CA LEU A 85 7.50 11.34 -10.60
C LEU A 85 8.89 11.41 -9.98
N PRO A 86 9.86 12.06 -10.66
CA PRO A 86 11.28 12.00 -10.26
C PRO A 86 11.61 12.81 -9.01
N ASP A 87 10.78 13.80 -8.67
CA ASP A 87 11.03 14.77 -7.60
C ASP A 87 9.73 15.41 -7.08
N ASP A 88 9.84 16.17 -5.98
CA ASP A 88 8.72 16.82 -5.29
C ASP A 88 7.98 17.83 -6.19
N THR A 89 8.68 18.52 -7.07
CA THR A 89 8.07 19.53 -7.96
C THR A 89 7.14 18.86 -8.95
N ARG A 90 7.64 17.85 -9.66
CA ARG A 90 6.85 17.07 -10.62
C ARG A 90 5.72 16.31 -9.95
N TYR A 91 5.96 15.80 -8.73
CA TYR A 91 4.93 15.15 -7.95
C TYR A 91 3.78 16.10 -7.62
N ARG A 92 4.06 17.31 -7.12
CA ARG A 92 3.02 18.31 -6.80
C ARG A 92 2.28 18.79 -8.04
N GLU A 93 2.96 18.97 -9.17
CA GLU A 93 2.32 19.27 -10.46
C GLU A 93 1.31 18.18 -10.84
N ALA A 94 1.70 16.90 -10.77
CA ALA A 94 0.82 15.78 -11.08
C ALA A 94 -0.37 15.67 -10.11
N VAL A 95 -0.15 15.90 -8.81
CA VAL A 95 -1.22 15.92 -7.79
C VAL A 95 -2.27 16.98 -8.08
N GLY A 96 -1.90 18.10 -8.73
CA GLY A 96 -2.83 19.15 -9.14
C GLY A 96 -3.92 18.72 -10.14
N ALA A 97 -3.77 17.55 -10.79
CA ALA A 97 -4.83 16.98 -11.63
C ALA A 97 -5.99 16.37 -10.83
N PHE A 98 -5.78 16.03 -9.54
CA PHE A 98 -6.76 15.41 -8.68
C PHE A 98 -7.52 16.44 -7.86
N ASP A 99 -8.79 16.17 -7.57
CA ASP A 99 -9.60 16.98 -6.69
C ASP A 99 -9.25 16.70 -5.22
N GLY A 100 -9.20 17.76 -4.44
CA GLY A 100 -8.84 17.69 -3.03
C GLY A 100 -7.33 17.82 -2.75
N SER A 101 -6.96 17.69 -1.49
CA SER A 101 -5.57 17.69 -1.07
C SER A 101 -4.93 16.32 -1.30
N SER A 102 -3.66 16.30 -1.67
CA SER A 102 -2.90 15.05 -1.67
C SER A 102 -2.91 14.42 -0.28
N PRO A 103 -3.28 13.14 -0.17
CA PRO A 103 -3.27 12.44 1.12
C PRO A 103 -1.84 12.22 1.67
N SER A 104 -0.80 12.40 0.86
CA SER A 104 0.59 12.13 1.21
C SER A 104 1.55 12.90 0.30
N ASP A 105 2.73 13.28 0.83
CA ASP A 105 3.84 13.85 0.05
C ASP A 105 4.65 12.78 -0.70
N TRP A 106 4.39 11.50 -0.47
CA TRP A 106 5.21 10.39 -0.99
C TRP A 106 4.56 9.62 -2.12
N GLY A 107 3.23 9.57 -2.13
CA GLY A 107 2.44 8.85 -3.12
C GLY A 107 1.04 8.58 -2.60
N PHE A 108 0.18 8.09 -3.49
CA PHE A 108 -1.15 7.60 -3.17
C PHE A 108 -1.71 6.75 -4.32
N TYR A 109 -2.74 5.98 -4.02
CA TYR A 109 -3.53 5.26 -5.00
C TYR A 109 -4.99 5.74 -5.00
N ARG A 110 -5.52 6.03 -6.19
CA ARG A 110 -6.95 6.35 -6.43
C ARG A 110 -7.64 5.12 -7.05
N PRO A 111 -8.43 4.38 -6.26
CA PRO A 111 -9.06 3.13 -6.74
C PRO A 111 -10.07 3.34 -7.85
N ASP A 112 -10.86 4.41 -7.78
CA ASP A 112 -11.88 4.80 -8.75
C ASP A 112 -11.27 5.16 -10.12
N LEU A 113 -10.11 5.76 -10.15
CA LEU A 113 -9.36 6.12 -11.36
C LEU A 113 -8.31 5.06 -11.75
N ARG A 114 -8.06 4.08 -10.90
CA ARG A 114 -7.03 3.05 -11.06
C ARG A 114 -5.63 3.62 -11.36
N VAL A 115 -5.31 4.73 -10.68
CA VAL A 115 -4.03 5.44 -10.82
C VAL A 115 -3.29 5.42 -9.50
N ALA A 116 -2.05 4.90 -9.52
CA ALA A 116 -1.09 5.00 -8.42
C ALA A 116 -0.02 6.01 -8.79
N ILE A 117 0.26 6.96 -7.90
CA ILE A 117 1.31 7.98 -8.09
C ILE A 117 2.37 7.77 -7.02
N ALA A 118 3.65 7.77 -7.44
CA ALA A 118 4.77 7.65 -6.53
C ALA A 118 5.81 8.75 -6.75
N ASN A 119 6.15 9.45 -5.68
CA ASN A 119 7.25 10.42 -5.63
C ASN A 119 8.58 9.69 -5.42
N LEU A 120 9.40 9.61 -6.45
CA LEU A 120 10.72 8.97 -6.40
C LEU A 120 11.81 9.87 -5.80
N GLY A 121 11.56 11.17 -5.66
CA GLY A 121 12.52 12.11 -5.09
C GLY A 121 12.93 11.75 -3.66
N ALA A 122 11.99 11.25 -2.87
CA ALA A 122 12.26 10.81 -1.51
C ALA A 122 12.81 9.37 -1.45
N SER A 123 12.25 8.43 -2.23
CA SER A 123 12.66 7.02 -2.22
C SER A 123 11.99 6.19 -3.31
N ILE A 124 12.72 5.24 -3.89
CA ILE A 124 12.13 4.15 -4.70
C ILE A 124 11.19 3.25 -3.89
N GLY A 125 11.26 3.34 -2.56
CA GLY A 125 10.32 2.68 -1.66
C GLY A 125 8.88 3.12 -1.84
N ASN A 126 8.67 4.37 -2.28
CA ASN A 126 7.33 4.89 -2.54
C ASN A 126 6.67 4.16 -3.72
N LEU A 127 7.41 3.90 -4.80
CA LEU A 127 6.92 3.04 -5.89
C LEU A 127 6.43 1.68 -5.35
N ARG A 128 7.25 1.03 -4.51
CA ARG A 128 6.89 -0.29 -3.96
C ARG A 128 5.65 -0.21 -3.08
N HIS A 129 5.53 0.81 -2.25
CA HIS A 129 4.40 1.03 -1.35
C HIS A 129 3.10 1.25 -2.16
N GLU A 130 3.11 2.22 -3.06
CA GLU A 130 1.91 2.61 -3.79
C GLU A 130 1.43 1.54 -4.78
N LEU A 131 2.35 0.77 -5.37
CA LEU A 131 1.99 -0.31 -6.28
C LEU A 131 1.34 -1.51 -5.55
N VAL A 132 1.66 -1.72 -4.27
CA VAL A 132 1.05 -2.80 -3.48
C VAL A 132 -0.44 -2.58 -3.30
N HIS A 133 -0.91 -1.35 -3.06
CA HIS A 133 -2.33 -1.05 -2.79
C HIS A 133 -3.29 -1.58 -3.87
N PRO A 134 -3.13 -1.25 -5.16
CA PRO A 134 -4.01 -1.81 -6.19
C PRO A 134 -3.91 -3.33 -6.32
N LEU A 135 -2.70 -3.89 -6.20
CA LEU A 135 -2.49 -5.32 -6.39
C LEU A 135 -3.22 -6.17 -5.32
N ILE A 136 -3.15 -5.75 -4.06
CA ILE A 136 -3.85 -6.45 -2.97
C ILE A 136 -5.31 -6.04 -2.88
N GLY A 137 -5.66 -4.80 -3.23
CA GLY A 137 -7.04 -4.31 -3.27
C GLY A 137 -7.90 -5.04 -4.31
N ASP A 138 -7.33 -5.35 -5.47
CA ASP A 138 -7.99 -6.14 -6.51
C ASP A 138 -8.27 -7.59 -6.07
N ASP A 139 -7.38 -8.17 -5.27
CA ASP A 139 -7.54 -9.55 -4.75
C ASP A 139 -8.43 -9.59 -3.49
N PHE A 140 -8.39 -8.53 -2.68
CA PHE A 140 -9.15 -8.39 -1.45
C PHE A 140 -9.85 -7.02 -1.39
N PRO A 141 -10.98 -6.80 -2.12
CA PRO A 141 -11.62 -5.49 -2.24
C PRO A 141 -12.09 -4.85 -0.93
N ARG A 142 -12.28 -5.65 0.12
CA ARG A 142 -12.65 -5.18 1.47
C ARG A 142 -11.52 -5.34 2.48
N ILE A 143 -10.28 -5.23 2.01
CA ILE A 143 -9.10 -5.35 2.87
C ILE A 143 -9.15 -4.29 3.99
N PRO A 144 -8.96 -4.66 5.26
CA PRO A 144 -8.88 -3.69 6.35
C PRO A 144 -7.70 -2.72 6.14
N ALA A 145 -7.90 -1.43 6.48
CA ALA A 145 -6.88 -0.39 6.28
C ALA A 145 -5.54 -0.75 6.95
N TRP A 146 -5.56 -1.29 8.17
CA TRP A 146 -4.33 -1.70 8.86
C TRP A 146 -3.55 -2.78 8.10
N LEU A 147 -4.25 -3.74 7.47
CA LEU A 147 -3.61 -4.80 6.70
C LEU A 147 -3.05 -4.26 5.38
N ASN A 148 -3.82 -3.44 4.70
CA ASN A 148 -3.43 -2.77 3.46
C ASN A 148 -2.16 -1.93 3.66
N GLU A 149 -2.19 -1.01 4.61
CA GLU A 149 -1.06 -0.13 4.93
C GLU A 149 0.13 -0.92 5.51
N GLY A 150 -0.15 -1.93 6.32
CA GLY A 150 0.89 -2.77 6.90
C GLY A 150 1.69 -3.54 5.84
N ILE A 151 1.01 -4.14 4.85
CA ILE A 151 1.67 -4.82 3.73
C ILE A 151 2.42 -3.80 2.87
N ALA A 152 1.80 -2.70 2.47
CA ALA A 152 2.45 -1.66 1.68
C ALA A 152 3.71 -1.11 2.40
N ALA A 153 3.63 -0.87 3.72
CA ALA A 153 4.77 -0.45 4.53
C ALA A 153 5.89 -1.50 4.63
N LEU A 154 5.60 -2.80 4.55
CA LEU A 154 6.64 -3.83 4.42
C LEU A 154 7.42 -3.66 3.13
N TYR A 155 6.74 -3.53 1.99
CA TYR A 155 7.37 -3.36 0.69
C TYR A 155 8.14 -2.03 0.55
N GLY A 156 7.64 -0.95 1.15
CA GLY A 156 8.26 0.37 1.09
C GLY A 156 9.74 0.38 1.50
N THR A 157 10.16 -0.50 2.41
CA THR A 157 11.55 -0.60 2.89
C THR A 157 12.17 -1.99 2.69
N ALA A 158 11.59 -2.80 1.82
CA ALA A 158 12.08 -4.14 1.53
C ALA A 158 13.34 -4.13 0.66
N LYS A 159 14.12 -5.19 0.74
CA LYS A 159 15.29 -5.46 -0.11
C LYS A 159 15.01 -6.67 -1.01
N TRP A 160 15.27 -6.52 -2.30
CA TRP A 160 15.22 -7.65 -3.23
C TRP A 160 16.49 -8.49 -3.12
N ASN A 161 16.33 -9.80 -2.90
CA ASN A 161 17.46 -10.74 -2.77
C ASN A 161 17.72 -11.57 -4.03
N GLY A 162 17.16 -11.17 -5.18
CA GLY A 162 17.24 -11.91 -6.44
C GLY A 162 16.05 -12.85 -6.69
N LYS A 163 15.27 -13.20 -5.64
CA LYS A 163 14.15 -14.16 -5.74
C LYS A 163 12.86 -13.62 -5.10
N ARG A 164 12.96 -12.90 -3.99
CA ARG A 164 11.84 -12.36 -3.23
C ARG A 164 12.24 -11.10 -2.48
N PHE A 165 11.24 -10.34 -2.01
CA PHE A 165 11.50 -9.27 -1.07
C PHE A 165 11.71 -9.80 0.34
N GLU A 166 12.76 -9.28 0.99
CA GLU A 166 13.06 -9.43 2.42
C GLU A 166 12.62 -8.17 3.14
N PHE A 167 11.78 -8.33 4.14
CA PHE A 167 11.24 -7.21 4.91
C PHE A 167 12.16 -6.89 6.09
N LEU A 168 12.64 -5.64 6.14
CA LEU A 168 13.66 -5.21 7.07
C LEU A 168 13.06 -4.38 8.22
N VAL A 169 13.76 -4.32 9.33
CA VAL A 169 13.50 -3.32 10.37
C VAL A 169 13.75 -1.93 9.81
N ASN A 170 12.86 -0.96 10.10
CA ASN A 170 12.94 0.39 9.56
C ASN A 170 12.75 1.49 10.63
N TYR A 171 12.68 2.75 10.19
CA TYR A 171 12.57 3.92 11.06
C TYR A 171 11.32 3.92 11.97
N ARG A 172 10.21 3.27 11.56
CA ARG A 172 8.98 3.16 12.35
C ARG A 172 9.14 2.32 13.63
N LEU A 173 10.28 1.61 13.78
CA LEU A 173 10.58 0.90 15.03
C LEU A 173 10.58 1.85 16.24
N ARG A 174 11.06 3.08 16.05
CA ARG A 174 11.07 4.08 17.14
C ARG A 174 9.66 4.42 17.62
N ASP A 175 8.71 4.56 16.69
CA ASP A 175 7.33 4.90 17.03
C ASP A 175 6.65 3.74 17.75
N LEU A 176 6.88 2.50 17.28
CA LEU A 176 6.41 1.29 17.94
C LEU A 176 6.97 1.17 19.37
N GLN A 177 8.31 1.28 19.53
CA GLN A 177 8.95 1.12 20.83
C GLN A 177 8.59 2.25 21.80
N ARG A 178 8.36 3.46 21.28
CA ARG A 178 7.84 4.58 22.09
C ARG A 178 6.43 4.24 22.59
N ALA A 179 5.51 3.82 21.72
CA ALA A 179 4.16 3.46 22.12
C ALA A 179 4.12 2.30 23.12
N ILE A 180 5.03 1.32 23.00
CA ILE A 180 5.20 0.25 24.00
C ILE A 180 5.62 0.84 25.35
N LYS A 181 6.66 1.69 25.37
CA LYS A 181 7.19 2.31 26.59
C LYS A 181 6.16 3.18 27.31
N ASP A 182 5.38 3.93 26.55
CA ASP A 182 4.40 4.89 27.04
C ASP A 182 3.04 4.22 27.39
N GLY A 183 2.92 2.88 27.17
CA GLY A 183 1.68 2.13 27.41
C GLY A 183 0.52 2.52 26.50
N THR A 184 0.80 3.14 25.34
CA THR A 184 -0.20 3.63 24.38
C THR A 184 -0.36 2.75 23.15
N LEU A 185 0.37 1.63 23.08
CA LEU A 185 0.26 0.69 21.97
C LEU A 185 -1.12 0.04 21.99
N PRO A 186 -1.87 0.05 20.87
CA PRO A 186 -3.11 -0.71 20.76
C PRO A 186 -2.88 -2.22 21.01
N THR A 187 -3.90 -2.89 21.50
CA THR A 187 -3.90 -4.36 21.54
C THR A 187 -4.01 -4.95 20.14
N ILE A 188 -3.70 -6.23 19.96
CA ILE A 188 -3.88 -6.95 18.69
C ILE A 188 -5.35 -6.93 18.24
N ALA A 189 -6.27 -7.04 19.18
CA ALA A 189 -7.72 -6.95 18.93
C ALA A 189 -8.13 -5.54 18.45
N GLU A 190 -7.62 -4.49 19.08
CA GLU A 190 -7.88 -3.09 18.64
C GLU A 190 -7.31 -2.83 17.25
N LEU A 191 -6.11 -3.34 16.93
CA LEU A 191 -5.57 -3.25 15.57
C LEU A 191 -6.50 -3.94 14.56
N ALA A 192 -6.96 -5.16 14.85
CA ALA A 192 -7.83 -5.92 13.94
C ALA A 192 -9.18 -5.21 13.68
N ARG A 193 -9.70 -4.50 14.68
CA ARG A 193 -10.97 -3.74 14.59
C ARG A 193 -10.81 -2.30 14.08
N SER A 194 -9.57 -1.83 13.92
CA SER A 194 -9.32 -0.45 13.54
C SER A 194 -10.02 -0.06 12.23
N THR A 195 -10.37 1.21 12.14
CA THR A 195 -11.02 1.82 11.00
C THR A 195 -10.03 2.68 10.21
N ASP A 196 -10.44 3.18 9.06
CA ASP A 196 -9.67 4.16 8.29
C ASP A 196 -9.37 5.43 9.12
N ALA A 197 -10.32 5.86 9.97
CA ALA A 197 -10.12 7.01 10.85
C ALA A 197 -9.02 6.77 11.89
N ASP A 198 -8.91 5.55 12.43
CA ASP A 198 -7.83 5.20 13.38
C ASP A 198 -6.46 5.19 12.70
N VAL A 199 -6.40 4.67 11.47
CA VAL A 199 -5.15 4.55 10.69
C VAL A 199 -4.73 5.91 10.11
N ARG A 200 -5.66 6.87 9.93
CA ARG A 200 -5.40 8.20 9.33
C ARG A 200 -5.51 9.37 10.31
N GLY A 201 -5.96 9.14 11.55
CA GLY A 201 -6.15 10.15 12.59
C GLY A 201 -4.89 10.44 13.40
N ASP A 202 -5.07 11.04 14.57
CA ASP A 202 -3.98 11.47 15.47
C ASP A 202 -3.03 10.35 15.90
N ARG A 203 -3.52 9.10 15.91
CA ARG A 203 -2.73 7.91 16.24
C ARG A 203 -2.14 7.18 15.01
N ALA A 204 -2.25 7.77 13.81
CA ALA A 204 -1.82 7.15 12.55
C ALA A 204 -0.41 6.55 12.63
N MET A 205 0.57 7.30 13.14
CA MET A 205 1.96 6.83 13.24
C MET A 205 2.10 5.55 14.07
N THR A 206 1.33 5.43 15.17
CA THR A 206 1.32 4.24 16.03
C THR A 206 0.66 3.06 15.30
N PHE A 207 -0.51 3.27 14.66
CA PHE A 207 -1.20 2.24 13.91
C PHE A 207 -0.37 1.74 12.72
N TYR A 208 0.23 2.63 11.95
CA TYR A 208 1.15 2.26 10.85
C TYR A 208 2.35 1.45 11.34
N ALA A 209 2.98 1.89 12.44
CA ALA A 209 4.10 1.16 13.02
C ALA A 209 3.66 -0.21 13.51
N MET A 210 2.55 -0.28 14.25
CA MET A 210 2.02 -1.55 14.77
C MET A 210 1.63 -2.51 13.65
N ALA A 211 0.84 -2.06 12.67
CA ALA A 211 0.42 -2.88 11.53
C ALA A 211 1.61 -3.50 10.80
N ARG A 212 2.59 -2.65 10.45
CA ARG A 212 3.82 -3.12 9.81
C ARG A 212 4.55 -4.18 10.63
N TYR A 213 4.76 -3.94 11.94
CA TYR A 213 5.57 -4.83 12.77
C TYR A 213 4.84 -6.09 13.20
N VAL A 214 3.52 -6.06 13.32
CA VAL A 214 2.69 -7.27 13.48
C VAL A 214 2.85 -8.18 12.26
N LEU A 215 2.77 -7.63 11.06
CA LEU A 215 2.97 -8.42 9.83
C LEU A 215 4.42 -8.90 9.67
N LEU A 216 5.42 -8.10 10.08
CA LEU A 216 6.82 -8.55 10.09
C LEU A 216 7.04 -9.70 11.08
N PHE A 217 6.42 -9.65 12.25
CA PHE A 217 6.46 -10.72 13.25
C PHE A 217 5.88 -12.02 12.71
N VAL A 218 4.74 -11.95 12.00
CA VAL A 218 4.11 -13.11 11.34
C VAL A 218 4.96 -13.61 10.15
N GLU A 219 5.55 -12.70 9.37
CA GLU A 219 6.45 -13.08 8.25
C GLU A 219 7.69 -13.82 8.72
N GLN A 220 8.29 -13.43 9.85
CA GLN A 220 9.44 -14.14 10.42
C GLN A 220 9.11 -15.58 10.85
N GLN A 221 7.83 -15.86 11.07
CA GLN A 221 7.33 -17.22 11.31
C GLN A 221 6.97 -17.97 10.02
N GLY A 222 7.13 -17.34 8.84
CA GLY A 222 6.75 -17.89 7.54
C GLY A 222 5.25 -17.98 7.29
N LYS A 223 4.42 -17.25 8.06
CA LYS A 223 2.95 -17.40 8.08
C LYS A 223 2.19 -16.23 7.43
N LEU A 224 2.87 -15.21 6.89
CA LEU A 224 2.20 -14.00 6.40
C LEU A 224 1.22 -14.30 5.26
N SER A 225 1.60 -15.14 4.29
CA SER A 225 0.72 -15.51 3.18
C SER A 225 -0.52 -16.29 3.65
N GLN A 226 -0.37 -17.15 4.66
CA GLN A 226 -1.47 -17.89 5.25
C GLN A 226 -2.42 -16.95 6.00
N LEU A 227 -1.90 -16.07 6.86
CA LEU A 227 -2.69 -15.05 7.55
C LEU A 227 -3.51 -14.21 6.56
N TYR A 228 -2.87 -13.74 5.47
CA TYR A 228 -3.56 -12.96 4.44
C TYR A 228 -4.72 -13.75 3.81
N ALA A 229 -4.48 -15.02 3.44
CA ALA A 229 -5.51 -15.85 2.81
C ALA A 229 -6.71 -16.10 3.75
N GLU A 230 -6.46 -16.32 5.04
CA GLU A 230 -7.52 -16.51 6.03
C GLU A 230 -8.31 -15.21 6.28
N LEU A 231 -7.64 -14.07 6.41
CA LEU A 231 -8.30 -12.77 6.55
C LEU A 231 -9.14 -12.41 5.32
N ARG A 232 -8.64 -12.71 4.11
CA ARG A 232 -9.40 -12.50 2.87
C ARG A 232 -10.68 -13.35 2.82
N GLY A 233 -10.64 -14.56 3.34
CA GLY A 233 -11.78 -15.47 3.43
C GLY A 233 -12.76 -15.15 4.56
N ALA A 234 -12.40 -14.26 5.47
CA ALA A 234 -13.21 -13.92 6.63
C ALA A 234 -14.45 -13.09 6.26
N LYS A 235 -15.56 -13.34 6.97
CA LYS A 235 -16.85 -12.73 6.63
C LYS A 235 -17.03 -11.32 7.20
N ASP A 236 -16.40 -11.03 8.35
CA ASP A 236 -16.60 -9.79 9.11
C ASP A 236 -15.40 -9.43 9.99
N LYS A 237 -15.49 -8.28 10.67
CA LYS A 237 -14.45 -7.78 11.56
C LYS A 237 -14.19 -8.68 12.77
N ALA A 238 -15.20 -9.35 13.29
CA ALA A 238 -15.03 -10.27 14.44
C ALA A 238 -14.21 -11.49 14.03
N ALA A 239 -14.44 -12.02 12.82
CA ALA A 239 -13.62 -13.08 12.25
C ALA A 239 -12.17 -12.59 11.99
N HIS A 240 -11.97 -11.37 11.51
CA HIS A 240 -10.62 -10.79 11.37
C HIS A 240 -9.89 -10.71 12.71
N GLU A 241 -10.56 -10.29 13.78
CA GLU A 241 -9.99 -10.24 15.13
C GLU A 241 -9.60 -11.64 15.61
N ALA A 242 -10.51 -12.60 15.52
CA ALA A 242 -10.26 -13.98 15.93
C ALA A 242 -9.07 -14.59 15.18
N ILE A 243 -9.00 -14.37 13.87
CA ILE A 243 -7.87 -14.82 13.04
C ILE A 243 -6.58 -14.18 13.51
N LEU A 244 -6.51 -12.83 13.56
CA LEU A 244 -5.26 -12.14 13.90
C LEU A 244 -4.75 -12.52 15.29
N THR A 245 -5.64 -12.60 16.28
CA THR A 245 -5.28 -13.00 17.67
C THR A 245 -4.81 -14.44 17.78
N SER A 246 -5.23 -15.33 16.87
CA SER A 246 -4.71 -16.69 16.80
C SER A 246 -3.27 -16.79 16.28
N TYR A 247 -2.85 -15.81 15.45
CA TYR A 247 -1.49 -15.73 14.91
C TYR A 247 -0.53 -14.96 15.81
N VAL A 248 -1.04 -14.00 16.59
CA VAL A 248 -0.22 -13.00 17.31
C VAL A 248 -0.63 -12.95 18.77
N ASP A 249 0.17 -13.58 19.62
CA ASP A 249 0.15 -13.34 21.06
C ASP A 249 0.72 -11.95 21.36
N GLY A 250 -0.09 -11.06 21.94
CA GLY A 250 0.29 -9.68 22.19
C GLY A 250 1.51 -9.53 23.11
N ALA A 251 1.64 -10.35 24.15
CA ALA A 251 2.78 -10.31 25.06
C ALA A 251 4.08 -10.75 24.37
N LYS A 252 4.01 -11.81 23.56
CA LYS A 252 5.16 -12.27 22.77
C LYS A 252 5.56 -11.24 21.71
N PHE A 253 4.58 -10.62 21.05
CA PHE A 253 4.83 -9.54 20.09
C PHE A 253 5.56 -8.36 20.75
N VAL A 254 5.07 -7.86 21.89
CA VAL A 254 5.69 -6.77 22.64
C VAL A 254 7.11 -7.13 23.08
N ALA A 255 7.30 -8.33 23.62
CA ALA A 255 8.63 -8.80 24.04
C ALA A 255 9.61 -8.90 22.86
N TRP A 256 9.15 -9.34 21.68
CA TRP A 256 9.95 -9.38 20.47
C TRP A 256 10.27 -7.98 19.94
N ALA A 257 9.26 -7.10 19.83
CA ALA A 257 9.42 -5.75 19.31
C ALA A 257 10.37 -4.88 20.16
N SER A 258 10.35 -5.08 21.48
CA SER A 258 11.22 -4.37 22.42
C SER A 258 12.70 -4.75 22.26
N LYS A 259 13.01 -5.95 21.75
CA LYS A 259 14.38 -6.44 21.52
C LYS A 259 14.95 -6.07 20.16
N LEU A 260 14.10 -5.64 19.22
CA LEU A 260 14.57 -5.27 17.88
C LEU A 260 15.56 -4.11 17.93
N ARG A 261 16.51 -4.13 16.98
CA ARG A 261 17.45 -3.04 16.74
C ARG A 261 17.42 -2.69 15.25
N ARG A 262 17.65 -1.43 14.95
CA ARG A 262 17.74 -0.91 13.57
C ARG A 262 19.17 -1.00 13.07
#